data_cf63abd4af613619c0ccef6171e3e420
#
_entry.id   cf63abd4af613619c0ccef6171e3e420
#
_cell.length_a   1.000
_cell.length_b   1.000
_cell.length_c   1.000
_cell.angle_alpha   90.00
_cell.angle_beta   90.00
_cell.angle_gamma   90.00
#
_symmetry.space_group_name_H-M   'P 1'
#
loop_
_entity.id
_entity.type
_entity.pdbx_description
1 polymer ?
#
loop_
_entity_poly.entity_id
_entity_poly.type
_entity_poly.pdbx_seq_one_letter_code
_entity_poly.pdbx_strand_id
1 'polypeptide(L)'
;MSFLYPFLNFLQPGVFWPALAPYRPMLVATLIAVLYELLRSRPGDAELRRRFFLHPAFLWLCAFVLVQVISVYYSGVRGMLEELDFWDVYLLFVAASLLSIHDARSLRRYVWGMMLGSAVVIAYGLYAVAVNLPTLADGRAGAYGMYENHNDYTFIIIMVLPFAYLFVRLARAWLTKLLLLALVGACMVGVALSLSRGGILALVLEGALILGLTMTGKRRVLAIAVLGMIGSVAIVHQFTAREENQRGLYTQADAENSRYELWRAARNMIVAHPVLGIGSRRFKEFSQDYGEISHDNRGKVAHNTYMEVAADTGILGFGSFMLMLHGMFRTVREVRPGDARAEGLIEIRLATFISLCAIMFRSLLDAKAYDWSYYVLAVLAIASSILASRCAHGEATAQQAAAPSEAPPRRPAVSARPMVYRQR
;
A
#
# COMPACT_ATOMS: atom_id res chain seq x y z
N MET A 1 -13.15 -6.95 14.67
CA MET A 1 -11.87 -6.25 14.54
C MET A 1 -11.55 -5.81 13.12
N SER A 2 -11.83 -6.61 12.07
CA SER A 2 -11.46 -6.33 10.67
C SER A 2 -11.92 -4.97 10.08
N PHE A 3 -12.89 -4.28 10.66
CA PHE A 3 -13.28 -2.92 10.29
C PHE A 3 -12.69 -1.87 11.22
N LEU A 4 -12.86 -2.07 12.53
CA LEU A 4 -12.50 -1.06 13.53
C LEU A 4 -10.99 -0.81 13.60
N TYR A 5 -10.21 -1.87 13.52
CA TYR A 5 -8.75 -1.77 13.62
C TYR A 5 -8.13 -0.92 12.50
N PRO A 6 -8.36 -1.20 11.20
CA PRO A 6 -7.86 -0.33 10.14
C PRO A 6 -8.44 1.09 10.22
N PHE A 7 -9.72 1.26 10.56
CA PHE A 7 -10.31 2.59 10.74
C PHE A 7 -9.54 3.44 11.75
N LEU A 8 -9.24 2.88 12.93
CA LEU A 8 -8.49 3.58 13.96
C LEU A 8 -7.04 3.88 13.55
N ASN A 9 -6.39 2.95 12.81
CA ASN A 9 -5.04 3.17 12.31
C ASN A 9 -4.96 4.38 11.38
N PHE A 10 -5.92 4.53 10.49
CA PHE A 10 -5.96 5.66 9.56
C PHE A 10 -6.37 6.96 10.24
N LEU A 11 -7.30 6.89 11.21
CA LEU A 11 -7.75 8.05 11.98
C LEU A 11 -6.68 8.60 12.92
N GLN A 12 -5.75 7.74 13.42
CA GLN A 12 -4.73 8.12 14.41
C GLN A 12 -5.30 8.86 15.63
N PRO A 13 -6.14 8.22 16.45
CA PRO A 13 -6.90 8.90 17.49
C PRO A 13 -6.03 9.62 18.54
N GLY A 14 -4.79 9.16 18.80
CA GLY A 14 -3.86 9.84 19.71
C GLY A 14 -3.29 11.14 19.16
N VAL A 15 -3.35 11.34 17.84
CA VAL A 15 -2.95 12.58 17.18
C VAL A 15 -4.16 13.47 16.95
N PHE A 16 -5.27 12.88 16.49
CA PHE A 16 -6.51 13.62 16.28
C PHE A 16 -7.08 14.22 17.56
N TRP A 17 -6.99 13.46 18.68
CA TRP A 17 -7.31 13.92 20.01
C TRP A 17 -6.07 13.84 20.92
N PRO A 18 -5.28 14.90 21.04
CA PRO A 18 -4.01 14.90 21.79
C PRO A 18 -4.13 14.42 23.25
N ALA A 19 -5.29 14.62 23.88
CA ALA A 19 -5.57 14.10 25.21
C ALA A 19 -5.48 12.55 25.33
N LEU A 20 -5.61 11.83 24.22
CA LEU A 20 -5.47 10.37 24.17
C LEU A 20 -4.00 9.91 23.94
N ALA A 21 -3.11 10.80 23.53
CA ALA A 21 -1.72 10.46 23.20
C ALA A 21 -0.97 9.73 24.34
N PRO A 22 -1.08 10.12 25.63
CA PRO A 22 -0.39 9.44 26.72
C PRO A 22 -0.80 7.97 26.89
N TYR A 23 -2.01 7.61 26.47
CA TYR A 23 -2.53 6.25 26.56
C TYR A 23 -2.15 5.35 25.39
N ARG A 24 -1.33 5.84 24.45
CA ARG A 24 -0.89 5.11 23.25
C ARG A 24 -2.03 4.33 22.57
N PRO A 25 -3.13 4.99 22.15
CA PRO A 25 -4.37 4.31 21.75
C PRO A 25 -4.20 3.32 20.62
N MET A 26 -3.21 3.53 19.73
CA MET A 26 -2.94 2.59 18.64
C MET A 26 -2.27 1.31 19.12
N LEU A 27 -1.34 1.39 20.07
CA LEU A 27 -0.75 0.20 20.68
C LEU A 27 -1.82 -0.62 21.40
N VAL A 28 -2.66 0.05 22.20
CA VAL A 28 -3.79 -0.59 22.91
C VAL A 28 -4.74 -1.25 21.90
N ALA A 29 -5.14 -0.56 20.84
CA ALA A 29 -6.00 -1.12 19.80
C ALA A 29 -5.37 -2.34 19.12
N THR A 30 -4.05 -2.31 18.86
CA THR A 30 -3.31 -3.42 18.26
C THR A 30 -3.29 -4.63 19.19
N LEU A 31 -2.96 -4.43 20.48
CA LEU A 31 -2.95 -5.52 21.47
C LEU A 31 -4.33 -6.13 21.66
N ILE A 32 -5.39 -5.29 21.73
CA ILE A 32 -6.77 -5.76 21.79
C ILE A 32 -7.12 -6.56 20.53
N ALA A 33 -6.74 -6.10 19.34
CA ALA A 33 -7.02 -6.80 18.10
C ALA A 33 -6.32 -8.18 18.06
N VAL A 34 -5.04 -8.23 18.41
CA VAL A 34 -4.27 -9.49 18.47
C VAL A 34 -4.89 -10.46 19.49
N LEU A 35 -5.12 -10.01 20.73
CA LEU A 35 -5.68 -10.84 21.79
C LEU A 35 -7.08 -11.36 21.42
N TYR A 36 -7.95 -10.49 20.91
CA TYR A 36 -9.28 -10.87 20.45
C TYR A 36 -9.23 -11.96 19.38
N GLU A 37 -8.35 -11.83 18.38
CA GLU A 37 -8.25 -12.79 17.28
C GLU A 37 -7.57 -14.10 17.70
N LEU A 38 -6.67 -14.07 18.68
CA LEU A 38 -6.07 -15.29 19.25
C LEU A 38 -7.09 -16.07 20.10
N LEU A 39 -7.91 -15.37 20.89
CA LEU A 39 -8.94 -15.99 21.72
C LEU A 39 -10.13 -16.54 20.90
N ARG A 40 -10.38 -15.96 19.72
CA ARG A 40 -11.50 -16.33 18.83
C ARG A 40 -11.10 -17.34 17.75
N SER A 41 -10.08 -18.14 17.94
CA SER A 41 -9.63 -19.13 16.95
C SER A 41 -10.74 -20.01 16.42
N ARG A 42 -10.87 -20.09 15.10
CA ARG A 42 -11.85 -20.94 14.37
C ARG A 42 -11.16 -22.13 13.72
N PRO A 43 -11.88 -23.23 13.44
CA PRO A 43 -11.34 -24.30 12.63
C PRO A 43 -10.83 -23.77 11.28
N GLY A 44 -9.60 -24.12 10.92
CA GLY A 44 -8.98 -23.67 9.67
C GLY A 44 -8.21 -22.32 9.75
N ASP A 45 -8.31 -21.55 10.84
CA ASP A 45 -7.57 -20.31 11.01
C ASP A 45 -6.06 -20.55 11.12
N ALA A 46 -5.64 -21.67 11.74
CA ALA A 46 -4.23 -22.02 11.88
C ALA A 46 -3.52 -22.16 10.53
N GLU A 47 -4.13 -22.84 9.57
CA GLU A 47 -3.58 -23.00 8.22
C GLU A 47 -3.60 -21.66 7.45
N LEU A 48 -4.65 -20.86 7.61
CA LEU A 48 -4.71 -19.53 7.01
C LEU A 48 -3.61 -18.61 7.54
N ARG A 49 -3.43 -18.56 8.86
CA ARG A 49 -2.38 -17.81 9.54
C ARG A 49 -1.00 -18.27 9.07
N ARG A 50 -0.77 -19.59 9.02
CA ARG A 50 0.47 -20.15 8.50
C ARG A 50 0.76 -19.65 7.08
N ARG A 51 -0.22 -19.67 6.18
CA ARG A 51 -0.05 -19.15 4.81
C ARG A 51 0.25 -17.66 4.77
N PHE A 52 -0.37 -16.85 5.63
CA PHE A 52 -0.09 -15.42 5.73
C PHE A 52 1.36 -15.15 6.15
N PHE A 53 1.80 -15.77 7.26
CA PHE A 53 3.12 -15.51 7.83
C PHE A 53 4.27 -16.22 7.08
N LEU A 54 4.00 -17.24 6.31
CA LEU A 54 4.97 -17.86 5.41
C LEU A 54 4.93 -17.28 3.98
N HIS A 55 4.10 -16.28 3.73
CA HIS A 55 4.05 -15.65 2.42
C HIS A 55 5.37 -14.92 2.10
N PRO A 56 5.95 -15.08 0.87
CA PRO A 56 7.24 -14.47 0.54
C PRO A 56 7.33 -12.96 0.82
N ALA A 57 6.25 -12.19 0.53
CA ALA A 57 6.24 -10.75 0.81
C ALA A 57 6.35 -10.45 2.32
N PHE A 58 5.75 -11.27 3.19
CA PHE A 58 5.89 -11.12 4.65
C PHE A 58 7.30 -11.50 5.13
N LEU A 59 7.86 -12.58 4.61
CA LEU A 59 9.21 -13.01 4.97
C LEU A 59 10.26 -11.98 4.55
N TRP A 60 10.12 -11.37 3.37
CA TRP A 60 10.99 -10.29 2.93
C TRP A 60 10.80 -9.01 3.73
N LEU A 61 9.57 -8.71 4.20
CA LEU A 61 9.35 -7.65 5.17
C LEU A 61 10.12 -7.90 6.47
N CYS A 62 10.04 -9.11 7.02
CA CYS A 62 10.81 -9.48 8.21
C CYS A 62 12.33 -9.37 7.97
N ALA A 63 12.81 -9.82 6.81
CA ALA A 63 14.21 -9.69 6.43
C ALA A 63 14.62 -8.21 6.31
N PHE A 64 13.79 -7.37 5.72
CA PHE A 64 14.02 -5.94 5.63
C PHE A 64 14.15 -5.30 7.02
N VAL A 65 13.21 -5.60 7.93
CA VAL A 65 13.27 -5.11 9.32
C VAL A 65 14.51 -5.62 10.06
N LEU A 66 14.87 -6.88 9.87
CA LEU A 66 16.09 -7.44 10.48
C LEU A 66 17.34 -6.68 10.02
N VAL A 67 17.44 -6.38 8.72
CA VAL A 67 18.57 -5.60 8.19
C VAL A 67 18.57 -4.18 8.74
N GLN A 68 17.40 -3.54 8.92
CA GLN A 68 17.30 -2.22 9.54
C GLN A 68 17.92 -2.23 10.95
N VAL A 69 17.54 -3.20 11.78
CA VAL A 69 18.08 -3.35 13.15
C VAL A 69 19.59 -3.64 13.14
N ILE A 70 20.04 -4.51 12.24
CA ILE A 70 21.47 -4.85 12.13
C ILE A 70 22.28 -3.65 11.60
N SER A 71 21.73 -2.83 10.71
CA SER A 71 22.44 -1.70 10.10
C SER A 71 22.92 -0.66 11.12
N VAL A 72 22.28 -0.60 12.28
CA VAL A 72 22.67 0.30 13.40
C VAL A 72 23.55 -0.38 14.46
N TYR A 73 24.22 -1.52 14.13
CA TYR A 73 25.02 -2.30 15.07
C TYR A 73 26.13 -1.49 15.76
N TYR A 74 26.70 -0.49 15.11
CA TYR A 74 27.73 0.40 15.66
C TYR A 74 27.22 1.29 16.80
N SER A 75 25.89 1.49 16.91
CA SER A 75 25.26 2.18 18.03
C SER A 75 25.14 1.28 19.28
N GLY A 76 25.67 0.05 19.22
CA GLY A 76 25.59 -0.96 20.27
C GLY A 76 24.16 -1.51 20.46
N VAL A 77 24.01 -2.35 21.47
CA VAL A 77 22.74 -3.03 21.77
C VAL A 77 21.60 -2.04 21.99
N ARG A 78 21.87 -0.91 22.65
CA ARG A 78 20.86 0.12 22.89
C ARG A 78 20.30 0.69 21.59
N GLY A 79 21.16 1.07 20.64
CA GLY A 79 20.71 1.59 19.34
C GLY A 79 19.92 0.55 18.56
N MET A 80 20.32 -0.73 18.60
CA MET A 80 19.57 -1.82 17.97
C MET A 80 18.19 -2.03 18.61
N LEU A 81 18.07 -1.90 19.94
CA LEU A 81 16.78 -1.99 20.63
C LEU A 81 15.86 -0.79 20.33
N GLU A 82 16.41 0.42 20.24
CA GLU A 82 15.67 1.63 19.83
C GLU A 82 15.15 1.48 18.39
N GLU A 83 15.93 0.89 17.49
CA GLU A 83 15.52 0.62 16.12
C GLU A 83 14.45 -0.49 16.06
N LEU A 84 14.58 -1.52 16.89
CA LEU A 84 13.57 -2.58 16.98
C LEU A 84 12.24 -2.03 17.52
N ASP A 85 12.24 -1.16 18.54
CA ASP A 85 11.04 -0.50 19.11
C ASP A 85 10.33 0.37 18.04
N PHE A 86 11.07 0.93 17.09
CA PHE A 86 10.47 1.61 15.94
C PHE A 86 9.76 0.64 14.99
N TRP A 87 10.39 -0.50 14.68
CA TRP A 87 9.90 -1.45 13.69
C TRP A 87 8.86 -2.43 14.23
N ASP A 88 8.84 -2.69 15.53
CA ASP A 88 7.88 -3.60 16.14
C ASP A 88 6.44 -3.10 15.94
N VAL A 89 6.21 -1.79 15.96
CA VAL A 89 4.91 -1.16 15.68
C VAL A 89 4.40 -1.55 14.30
N TYR A 90 5.28 -1.55 13.28
CA TYR A 90 4.91 -1.92 11.91
C TYR A 90 4.67 -3.43 11.77
N LEU A 91 5.52 -4.25 12.38
CA LEU A 91 5.34 -5.71 12.37
C LEU A 91 4.07 -6.13 13.11
N LEU A 92 3.81 -5.53 14.28
CA LEU A 92 2.58 -5.75 15.04
C LEU A 92 1.35 -5.28 14.27
N PHE A 93 1.45 -4.13 13.57
CA PHE A 93 0.39 -3.65 12.70
C PHE A 93 0.06 -4.66 11.59
N VAL A 94 1.07 -5.15 10.86
CA VAL A 94 0.88 -6.12 9.78
C VAL A 94 0.31 -7.43 10.34
N ALA A 95 0.85 -7.92 11.46
CA ALA A 95 0.39 -9.14 12.11
C ALA A 95 -1.08 -9.03 12.57
N ALA A 96 -1.43 -7.96 13.30
CA ALA A 96 -2.80 -7.71 13.76
C ALA A 96 -3.79 -7.58 12.59
N SER A 97 -3.37 -6.89 11.51
CA SER A 97 -4.16 -6.76 10.29
C SER A 97 -4.43 -8.11 9.64
N LEU A 98 -3.40 -8.94 9.43
CA LEU A 98 -3.54 -10.27 8.84
C LEU A 98 -4.37 -11.20 9.74
N LEU A 99 -4.17 -11.17 11.06
CA LEU A 99 -4.95 -11.94 12.01
C LEU A 99 -6.43 -11.57 12.01
N SER A 100 -6.79 -10.32 11.71
CA SER A 100 -8.17 -9.86 11.65
C SER A 100 -8.92 -10.27 10.37
N ILE A 101 -8.20 -10.85 9.39
CA ILE A 101 -8.75 -11.23 8.09
C ILE A 101 -8.88 -12.77 8.00
N HIS A 102 -10.11 -13.28 7.93
CA HIS A 102 -10.42 -14.72 7.90
C HIS A 102 -11.02 -15.17 6.56
N ASP A 103 -11.71 -14.26 5.88
CA ASP A 103 -12.47 -14.52 4.66
C ASP A 103 -12.58 -13.24 3.80
N ALA A 104 -13.17 -13.37 2.62
CA ALA A 104 -13.39 -12.23 1.72
C ALA A 104 -14.25 -11.11 2.32
N ARG A 105 -15.18 -11.44 3.24
CA ARG A 105 -16.04 -10.46 3.91
C ARG A 105 -15.24 -9.65 4.92
N SER A 106 -14.39 -10.30 5.70
CA SER A 106 -13.51 -9.60 6.67
C SER A 106 -12.48 -8.73 5.96
N LEU A 107 -11.90 -9.19 4.84
CA LEU A 107 -11.02 -8.37 4.00
C LEU A 107 -11.77 -7.16 3.43
N ARG A 108 -12.99 -7.32 2.94
CA ARG A 108 -13.81 -6.20 2.47
C ARG A 108 -14.14 -5.22 3.59
N ARG A 109 -14.43 -5.69 4.80
CA ARG A 109 -14.61 -4.82 5.99
C ARG A 109 -13.33 -4.07 6.32
N TYR A 110 -12.17 -4.72 6.20
CA TYR A 110 -10.87 -4.07 6.40
C TYR A 110 -10.69 -2.90 5.44
N VAL A 111 -10.97 -3.11 4.15
CA VAL A 111 -10.89 -2.05 3.14
C VAL A 111 -11.90 -0.92 3.42
N TRP A 112 -13.11 -1.23 3.87
CA TRP A 112 -14.09 -0.19 4.27
C TRP A 112 -13.60 0.61 5.48
N GLY A 113 -13.01 -0.03 6.49
CA GLY A 113 -12.41 0.66 7.64
C GLY A 113 -11.28 1.59 7.21
N MET A 114 -10.39 1.11 6.35
CA MET A 114 -9.33 1.90 5.73
C MET A 114 -9.88 3.11 4.98
N MET A 115 -10.84 2.92 4.07
CA MET A 115 -11.44 4.01 3.30
C MET A 115 -12.12 5.05 4.18
N LEU A 116 -12.85 4.62 5.21
CA LEU A 116 -13.55 5.54 6.10
C LEU A 116 -12.58 6.34 6.98
N GLY A 117 -11.55 5.69 7.54
CA GLY A 117 -10.51 6.40 8.29
C GLY A 117 -9.78 7.43 7.42
N SER A 118 -9.44 7.04 6.19
CA SER A 118 -8.82 7.96 5.21
C SER A 118 -9.76 9.09 4.79
N ALA A 119 -11.06 8.84 4.66
CA ALA A 119 -12.04 9.86 4.33
C ALA A 119 -12.09 10.97 5.37
N VAL A 120 -11.96 10.62 6.67
CA VAL A 120 -11.86 11.62 7.75
C VAL A 120 -10.61 12.48 7.61
N VAL A 121 -9.45 11.86 7.35
CA VAL A 121 -8.19 12.58 7.14
C VAL A 121 -8.28 13.51 5.92
N ILE A 122 -8.83 13.01 4.81
CA ILE A 122 -8.98 13.79 3.58
C ILE A 122 -9.94 14.96 3.80
N ALA A 123 -11.09 14.72 4.46
CA ALA A 123 -12.06 15.76 4.78
C ALA A 123 -11.46 16.82 5.72
N TYR A 124 -10.64 16.42 6.70
CA TYR A 124 -9.94 17.36 7.57
C TYR A 124 -8.97 18.25 6.76
N GLY A 125 -8.19 17.68 5.84
CA GLY A 125 -7.29 18.47 5.00
C GLY A 125 -8.03 19.48 4.10
N LEU A 126 -9.18 19.10 3.55
CA LEU A 126 -10.03 20.02 2.78
C LEU A 126 -10.64 21.11 3.68
N TYR A 127 -11.11 20.76 4.87
CA TYR A 127 -11.61 21.70 5.87
C TYR A 127 -10.51 22.68 6.29
N ALA A 128 -9.29 22.19 6.56
CA ALA A 128 -8.17 23.02 6.97
C ALA A 128 -7.86 24.14 5.95
N VAL A 129 -7.89 23.80 4.65
CA VAL A 129 -7.73 24.80 3.58
C VAL A 129 -8.92 25.78 3.53
N ALA A 130 -10.16 25.27 3.65
CA ALA A 130 -11.36 26.10 3.55
C ALA A 130 -11.45 27.17 4.66
N VAL A 131 -10.91 26.87 5.86
CA VAL A 131 -10.91 27.82 6.99
C VAL A 131 -9.54 28.48 7.24
N ASN A 132 -8.56 28.28 6.35
CA ASN A 132 -7.21 28.82 6.45
C ASN A 132 -6.57 28.52 7.81
N LEU A 133 -6.54 27.25 8.24
CA LEU A 133 -5.93 26.89 9.51
C LEU A 133 -4.47 27.31 9.57
N PRO A 134 -3.99 27.93 10.69
CA PRO A 134 -2.62 28.41 10.83
C PRO A 134 -1.54 27.31 10.74
N THR A 135 -1.95 26.05 10.92
CA THR A 135 -1.06 24.87 10.85
C THR A 135 -0.68 24.47 9.43
N LEU A 136 -1.35 25.05 8.41
CA LEU A 136 -1.05 24.72 7.02
C LEU A 136 0.25 25.42 6.59
N ALA A 137 1.27 24.62 6.28
CA ALA A 137 2.48 25.13 5.65
C ALA A 137 2.13 25.70 4.26
N ASP A 138 2.44 26.97 4.04
CA ASP A 138 2.26 27.67 2.75
C ASP A 138 0.81 27.64 2.20
N GLY A 139 -0.21 27.49 3.03
CA GLY A 139 -1.62 27.39 2.62
C GLY A 139 -1.96 26.14 1.80
N ARG A 140 -1.12 25.12 1.81
CA ARG A 140 -1.27 23.89 1.05
C ARG A 140 -2.03 22.84 1.85
N ALA A 141 -2.86 22.02 1.18
CA ALA A 141 -3.61 20.97 1.85
C ALA A 141 -2.68 19.95 2.52
N GLY A 142 -2.90 19.75 3.79
CA GLY A 142 -2.34 18.75 4.66
C GLY A 142 -3.36 18.44 5.74
N ALA A 143 -3.15 17.40 6.55
CA ALA A 143 -4.08 17.08 7.62
C ALA A 143 -3.41 17.23 8.99
N TYR A 144 -3.28 16.16 9.75
CA TYR A 144 -2.68 16.16 11.08
C TYR A 144 -1.72 14.97 11.24
N GLY A 145 -0.81 15.07 12.20
CA GLY A 145 0.14 14.02 12.53
C GLY A 145 1.03 13.65 11.35
N MET A 146 1.06 12.38 10.99
CA MET A 146 1.87 11.92 9.85
C MET A 146 1.37 12.45 8.49
N TYR A 147 0.19 13.05 8.42
CA TYR A 147 -0.39 13.63 7.20
C TYR A 147 -0.33 15.16 7.18
N GLU A 148 0.36 15.78 8.14
CA GLU A 148 0.53 17.23 8.21
C GLU A 148 1.25 17.79 6.98
N ASN A 149 2.29 17.09 6.54
CA ASN A 149 2.98 17.45 5.31
C ASN A 149 2.09 17.14 4.09
N HIS A 150 1.98 18.11 3.19
CA HIS A 150 1.20 18.00 1.96
C HIS A 150 1.59 16.81 1.05
N ASN A 151 2.86 16.38 1.08
CA ASN A 151 3.28 15.19 0.34
C ASN A 151 2.73 13.92 1.00
N ASP A 152 2.77 13.83 2.34
CA ASP A 152 2.27 12.70 3.10
C ASP A 152 0.75 12.58 2.98
N TYR A 153 0.06 13.72 2.98
CA TYR A 153 -1.36 13.80 2.69
C TYR A 153 -1.71 13.23 1.31
N THR A 154 -0.88 13.47 0.28
CA THR A 154 -1.13 12.87 -1.03
C THR A 154 -0.86 11.37 -1.08
N PHE A 155 0.00 10.80 -0.23
CA PHE A 155 0.21 9.35 -0.17
C PHE A 155 -1.03 8.59 0.29
N ILE A 156 -1.75 9.08 1.32
CA ILE A 156 -3.00 8.46 1.74
C ILE A 156 -4.07 8.54 0.66
N ILE A 157 -4.14 9.67 -0.05
CA ILE A 157 -5.09 9.85 -1.16
C ILE A 157 -4.83 8.84 -2.28
N ILE A 158 -3.57 8.76 -2.77
CA ILE A 158 -3.13 7.84 -3.82
C ILE A 158 -3.39 6.40 -3.40
N MET A 159 -3.16 6.04 -2.14
CA MET A 159 -3.43 4.68 -1.68
C MET A 159 -4.92 4.33 -1.72
N VAL A 160 -5.81 5.25 -1.38
CA VAL A 160 -7.24 4.97 -1.17
C VAL A 160 -8.09 5.16 -2.41
N LEU A 161 -7.71 6.06 -3.31
CA LEU A 161 -8.51 6.42 -4.49
C LEU A 161 -8.90 5.22 -5.38
N PRO A 162 -7.99 4.27 -5.73
CA PRO A 162 -8.37 3.11 -6.54
C PRO A 162 -9.41 2.22 -5.86
N PHE A 163 -9.36 2.08 -4.52
CA PHE A 163 -10.37 1.32 -3.77
C PHE A 163 -11.70 2.03 -3.81
N ALA A 164 -11.76 3.33 -3.53
CA ALA A 164 -12.98 4.11 -3.59
C ALA A 164 -13.65 4.02 -4.98
N TYR A 165 -12.86 4.20 -6.04
CA TYR A 165 -13.35 4.12 -7.42
C TYR A 165 -13.89 2.73 -7.78
N LEU A 166 -13.13 1.65 -7.49
CA LEU A 166 -13.56 0.30 -7.86
C LEU A 166 -14.74 -0.18 -7.01
N PHE A 167 -14.85 0.27 -5.76
CA PHE A 167 -15.98 -0.05 -4.88
C PHE A 167 -17.29 0.63 -5.32
N VAL A 168 -17.26 1.72 -6.11
CA VAL A 168 -18.46 2.26 -6.77
C VAL A 168 -19.16 1.19 -7.61
N ARG A 169 -18.40 0.32 -8.27
CA ARG A 169 -18.91 -0.77 -9.11
C ARG A 169 -19.57 -1.88 -8.30
N LEU A 170 -19.12 -2.10 -7.06
CA LEU A 170 -19.66 -3.10 -6.12
C LEU A 170 -20.87 -2.58 -5.35
N ALA A 171 -21.01 -1.27 -5.21
CA ALA A 171 -22.07 -0.68 -4.41
C ALA A 171 -23.43 -0.89 -5.08
N ARG A 172 -24.39 -1.44 -4.33
CA ARG A 172 -25.78 -1.65 -4.80
C ARG A 172 -26.67 -0.44 -4.47
N ALA A 173 -26.52 0.13 -3.25
CA ALA A 173 -27.29 1.28 -2.82
C ALA A 173 -26.78 2.57 -3.46
N TRP A 174 -27.69 3.39 -3.96
CA TRP A 174 -27.37 4.66 -4.60
C TRP A 174 -26.61 5.64 -3.68
N LEU A 175 -27.00 5.68 -2.40
CA LEU A 175 -26.32 6.50 -1.39
C LEU A 175 -24.86 6.08 -1.20
N THR A 176 -24.57 4.78 -1.15
CA THR A 176 -23.20 4.26 -1.08
C THR A 176 -22.39 4.65 -2.31
N LYS A 177 -22.98 4.59 -3.51
CA LYS A 177 -22.33 5.07 -4.73
C LYS A 177 -22.00 6.55 -4.66
N LEU A 178 -22.96 7.36 -4.20
CA LEU A 178 -22.78 8.80 -4.06
C LEU A 178 -21.66 9.15 -3.08
N LEU A 179 -21.62 8.48 -1.90
CA LEU A 179 -20.56 8.68 -0.90
C LEU A 179 -19.18 8.28 -1.43
N LEU A 180 -19.08 7.18 -2.17
CA LEU A 180 -17.82 6.76 -2.79
C LEU A 180 -17.38 7.73 -3.91
N LEU A 181 -18.30 8.20 -4.73
CA LEU A 181 -18.01 9.24 -5.74
C LEU A 181 -17.59 10.56 -5.10
N ALA A 182 -18.23 10.94 -4.00
CA ALA A 182 -17.82 12.10 -3.20
C ALA A 182 -16.40 11.92 -2.63
N LEU A 183 -16.06 10.73 -2.16
CA LEU A 183 -14.69 10.42 -1.70
C LEU A 183 -13.69 10.51 -2.85
N VAL A 184 -14.01 9.97 -4.04
CA VAL A 184 -13.15 10.10 -5.24
C VAL A 184 -12.97 11.58 -5.60
N GLY A 185 -14.03 12.38 -5.60
CA GLY A 185 -13.96 13.83 -5.83
C GLY A 185 -13.10 14.55 -4.77
N ALA A 186 -13.27 14.21 -3.48
CA ALA A 186 -12.47 14.74 -2.39
C ALA A 186 -10.99 14.41 -2.54
N CYS A 187 -10.65 13.18 -2.97
CA CYS A 187 -9.29 12.77 -3.30
C CYS A 187 -8.69 13.66 -4.41
N MET A 188 -9.41 13.87 -5.50
CA MET A 188 -8.94 14.71 -6.63
C MET A 188 -8.70 16.15 -6.19
N VAL A 189 -9.66 16.74 -5.46
CA VAL A 189 -9.55 18.09 -4.92
C VAL A 189 -8.40 18.19 -3.91
N GLY A 190 -8.25 17.19 -3.02
CA GLY A 190 -7.17 17.12 -2.04
C GLY A 190 -5.79 17.11 -2.67
N VAL A 191 -5.56 16.34 -3.76
CA VAL A 191 -4.31 16.35 -4.52
C VAL A 191 -4.08 17.72 -5.17
N ALA A 192 -5.11 18.31 -5.76
CA ALA A 192 -5.01 19.64 -6.39
C ALA A 192 -4.60 20.71 -5.37
N LEU A 193 -5.26 20.78 -4.20
CA LEU A 193 -5.01 21.75 -3.15
C LEU A 193 -3.69 21.49 -2.39
N SER A 194 -3.15 20.27 -2.42
CA SER A 194 -1.84 19.97 -1.84
C SER A 194 -0.68 20.62 -2.58
N LEU A 195 -0.89 21.07 -3.82
CA LEU A 195 0.13 21.58 -4.72
C LEU A 195 1.36 20.64 -4.83
N SER A 196 1.15 19.33 -4.69
CA SER A 196 2.19 18.31 -4.81
C SER A 196 2.34 17.84 -6.24
N ARG A 197 3.40 18.25 -6.93
CA ARG A 197 3.72 17.81 -8.31
C ARG A 197 3.78 16.29 -8.42
N GLY A 198 4.45 15.63 -7.46
CA GLY A 198 4.51 14.19 -7.40
C GLY A 198 3.14 13.54 -7.12
N GLY A 199 2.25 14.20 -6.37
CA GLY A 199 0.88 13.75 -6.14
C GLY A 199 0.06 13.77 -7.43
N ILE A 200 0.15 14.83 -8.25
CA ILE A 200 -0.53 14.89 -9.56
C ILE A 200 0.02 13.83 -10.52
N LEU A 201 1.34 13.67 -10.61
CA LEU A 201 1.91 12.65 -11.49
C LEU A 201 1.44 11.24 -11.10
N ALA A 202 1.38 10.93 -9.81
CA ALA A 202 0.85 9.66 -9.34
C ALA A 202 -0.66 9.51 -9.62
N LEU A 203 -1.45 10.57 -9.45
CA LEU A 203 -2.88 10.58 -9.78
C LEU A 203 -3.13 10.32 -11.28
N VAL A 204 -2.32 10.92 -12.16
CA VAL A 204 -2.37 10.68 -13.62
C VAL A 204 -2.03 9.22 -13.92
N LEU A 205 -0.99 8.67 -13.29
CA LEU A 205 -0.63 7.26 -13.44
C LEU A 205 -1.77 6.34 -12.98
N GLU A 206 -2.37 6.61 -11.81
CA GLU A 206 -3.52 5.83 -11.32
C GLU A 206 -4.69 5.86 -12.28
N GLY A 207 -5.05 7.05 -12.73
CA GLY A 207 -6.12 7.21 -13.72
C GLY A 207 -5.82 6.46 -15.02
N ALA A 208 -4.59 6.52 -15.52
CA ALA A 208 -4.17 5.78 -16.70
C ALA A 208 -4.25 4.26 -16.49
N LEU A 209 -3.83 3.76 -15.31
CA LEU A 209 -3.95 2.35 -14.96
C LEU A 209 -5.42 1.92 -14.82
N ILE A 210 -6.24 2.71 -14.14
CA ILE A 210 -7.68 2.44 -14.01
C ILE A 210 -8.32 2.35 -15.40
N LEU A 211 -8.12 3.35 -16.25
CA LEU A 211 -8.68 3.37 -17.61
C LEU A 211 -8.11 2.23 -18.46
N GLY A 212 -6.81 1.99 -18.37
CA GLY A 212 -6.10 0.93 -19.11
C GLY A 212 -6.58 -0.48 -18.77
N LEU A 213 -6.91 -0.73 -17.51
CA LEU A 213 -7.31 -2.04 -17.00
C LEU A 213 -8.83 -2.27 -17.01
N THR A 214 -9.64 -1.18 -17.00
CA THR A 214 -11.10 -1.27 -16.93
C THR A 214 -11.82 -0.96 -18.24
N MET A 215 -11.16 -0.32 -19.20
CA MET A 215 -11.71 0.04 -20.51
C MET A 215 -11.03 -0.69 -21.65
N THR A 216 -11.69 -0.78 -22.80
CA THR A 216 -11.17 -1.41 -24.02
C THR A 216 -11.39 -0.53 -25.26
N GLY A 217 -10.66 -0.83 -26.34
CA GLY A 217 -10.83 -0.19 -27.64
C GLY A 217 -10.37 1.28 -27.69
N LYS A 218 -10.85 2.00 -28.73
CA LYS A 218 -10.46 3.39 -29.00
C LYS A 218 -10.83 4.37 -27.87
N ARG A 219 -11.92 4.10 -27.14
CA ARG A 219 -12.36 4.92 -25.98
C ARG A 219 -11.31 4.94 -24.87
N ARG A 220 -10.59 3.83 -24.64
CA ARG A 220 -9.48 3.74 -23.67
C ARG A 220 -8.35 4.71 -24.05
N VAL A 221 -7.93 4.65 -25.32
CA VAL A 221 -6.82 5.49 -25.80
C VAL A 221 -7.18 6.97 -25.69
N LEU A 222 -8.41 7.35 -26.11
CA LEU A 222 -8.90 8.72 -25.98
C LEU A 222 -8.96 9.18 -24.52
N ALA A 223 -9.49 8.35 -23.63
CA ALA A 223 -9.61 8.68 -22.20
C ALA A 223 -8.23 8.89 -21.55
N ILE A 224 -7.25 8.04 -21.86
CA ILE A 224 -5.88 8.19 -21.36
C ILE A 224 -5.22 9.46 -21.94
N ALA A 225 -5.43 9.75 -23.22
CA ALA A 225 -4.91 10.97 -23.84
C ALA A 225 -5.49 12.25 -23.21
N VAL A 226 -6.81 12.28 -22.99
CA VAL A 226 -7.47 13.39 -22.29
C VAL A 226 -6.97 13.56 -20.85
N LEU A 227 -6.80 12.44 -20.13
CA LEU A 227 -6.23 12.45 -18.77
C LEU A 227 -4.79 12.99 -18.77
N GLY A 228 -3.97 12.58 -19.73
CA GLY A 228 -2.60 13.08 -19.89
C GLY A 228 -2.57 14.58 -20.17
N MET A 229 -3.47 15.08 -21.01
CA MET A 229 -3.60 16.51 -21.30
C MET A 229 -4.04 17.30 -20.05
N ILE A 230 -5.06 16.84 -19.34
CA ILE A 230 -5.51 17.47 -18.09
C ILE A 230 -4.38 17.47 -17.05
N GLY A 231 -3.67 16.35 -16.90
CA GLY A 231 -2.51 16.22 -16.00
C GLY A 231 -1.39 17.21 -16.36
N SER A 232 -1.09 17.36 -17.64
CA SER A 232 -0.07 18.31 -18.12
C SER A 232 -0.47 19.76 -17.80
N VAL A 233 -1.73 20.14 -18.06
CA VAL A 233 -2.25 21.48 -17.72
C VAL A 233 -2.19 21.70 -16.20
N ALA A 234 -2.59 20.72 -15.37
CA ALA A 234 -2.55 20.81 -13.94
C ALA A 234 -1.12 20.99 -13.41
N ILE A 235 -0.13 20.29 -14.01
CA ILE A 235 1.28 20.44 -13.66
C ILE A 235 1.77 21.85 -14.00
N VAL A 236 1.51 22.32 -15.22
CA VAL A 236 1.88 23.70 -15.65
C VAL A 236 1.27 24.73 -14.71
N HIS A 237 -0.01 24.61 -14.40
CA HIS A 237 -0.70 25.52 -13.47
C HIS A 237 -0.05 25.52 -12.07
N GLN A 238 0.39 24.35 -11.57
CA GLN A 238 1.08 24.29 -10.29
C GLN A 238 2.47 24.93 -10.31
N PHE A 239 3.17 24.88 -11.45
CA PHE A 239 4.44 25.60 -11.59
C PHE A 239 4.19 27.13 -11.49
N THR A 240 3.23 27.65 -12.23
CA THR A 240 2.94 29.10 -12.21
C THR A 240 2.38 29.56 -10.86
N ALA A 241 1.48 28.84 -10.23
CA ALA A 241 0.93 29.17 -8.92
C ALA A 241 2.00 29.16 -7.80
N ARG A 242 3.02 28.29 -7.89
CA ARG A 242 4.14 28.31 -6.95
C ARG A 242 5.06 29.49 -7.16
N GLU A 243 5.36 29.85 -8.40
CA GLU A 243 6.18 31.04 -8.69
C GLU A 243 5.52 32.32 -8.16
N GLU A 244 4.19 32.42 -8.23
CA GLU A 244 3.45 33.55 -7.67
C GLU A 244 3.50 33.61 -6.14
N ASN A 245 3.37 32.46 -5.44
CA ASN A 245 3.41 32.40 -3.98
C ASN A 245 4.84 32.51 -3.40
N GLN A 246 5.89 32.21 -4.19
CA GLN A 246 7.28 32.21 -3.77
C GLN A 246 8.09 33.38 -4.32
N ARG A 247 7.44 34.42 -4.89
CA ARG A 247 8.13 35.63 -5.35
C ARG A 247 8.89 36.27 -4.22
N GLY A 248 10.15 35.85 -4.07
CA GLY A 248 11.12 36.48 -3.17
C GLY A 248 12.11 35.59 -2.43
N LEU A 249 11.90 34.27 -2.36
CA LEU A 249 12.72 33.41 -1.47
C LEU A 249 13.47 32.25 -2.15
N TYR A 250 13.02 31.70 -3.28
CA TYR A 250 13.72 30.60 -3.96
C TYR A 250 13.51 30.62 -5.46
N THR A 251 14.60 30.49 -6.24
CA THR A 251 14.52 30.25 -7.68
C THR A 251 14.27 28.76 -7.96
N GLN A 252 13.71 28.45 -9.14
CA GLN A 252 13.46 27.09 -9.59
C GLN A 252 14.74 26.25 -9.67
N ALA A 253 15.88 26.90 -10.00
CA ALA A 253 17.21 26.32 -9.99
C ALA A 253 17.63 25.85 -8.58
N ASP A 254 17.24 26.55 -7.52
CA ASP A 254 17.60 26.18 -6.16
C ASP A 254 16.85 24.93 -5.69
N ALA A 255 15.59 24.75 -6.13
CA ALA A 255 14.81 23.56 -5.79
C ALA A 255 15.29 22.29 -6.53
N GLU A 256 15.81 22.41 -7.74
CA GLU A 256 16.40 21.31 -8.50
C GLU A 256 17.79 20.96 -7.99
N ASN A 257 18.64 21.96 -7.73
CA ASN A 257 19.94 21.80 -7.10
C ASN A 257 19.82 21.14 -5.71
N SER A 258 18.78 21.49 -4.94
CA SER A 258 18.47 20.91 -3.65
C SER A 258 18.37 19.38 -3.65
N ARG A 259 17.66 18.79 -4.61
CA ARG A 259 17.55 17.32 -4.71
C ARG A 259 18.84 16.68 -5.19
N TYR A 260 19.53 17.34 -6.11
CA TYR A 260 20.80 16.84 -6.65
C TYR A 260 21.88 16.73 -5.57
N GLU A 261 21.98 17.72 -4.67
CA GLU A 261 22.89 17.67 -3.52
C GLU A 261 22.60 16.43 -2.64
N LEU A 262 21.33 16.22 -2.28
CA LEU A 262 20.90 15.08 -1.46
C LEU A 262 21.14 13.73 -2.16
N TRP A 263 20.91 13.64 -3.46
CA TRP A 263 21.18 12.43 -4.23
C TRP A 263 22.66 12.13 -4.38
N ARG A 264 23.48 13.19 -4.50
CA ARG A 264 24.95 13.07 -4.50
C ARG A 264 25.46 12.54 -3.16
N ALA A 265 24.95 13.08 -2.05
CA ALA A 265 25.26 12.55 -0.71
C ALA A 265 24.83 11.08 -0.57
N ALA A 266 23.59 10.74 -0.95
CA ALA A 266 23.11 9.36 -0.94
C ALA A 266 24.02 8.40 -1.73
N ARG A 267 24.43 8.80 -2.94
CA ARG A 267 25.35 8.01 -3.76
C ARG A 267 26.70 7.80 -3.06
N ASN A 268 27.26 8.86 -2.45
CA ASN A 268 28.54 8.77 -1.76
C ASN A 268 28.45 7.85 -0.53
N MET A 269 27.31 7.90 0.22
CA MET A 269 27.03 6.96 1.32
C MET A 269 26.99 5.52 0.84
N ILE A 270 26.27 5.25 -0.27
CA ILE A 270 26.19 3.90 -0.87
C ILE A 270 27.56 3.37 -1.26
N VAL A 271 28.41 4.22 -1.84
CA VAL A 271 29.77 3.82 -2.24
C VAL A 271 30.66 3.59 -1.02
N ALA A 272 30.55 4.42 0.02
CA ALA A 272 31.35 4.29 1.25
C ALA A 272 30.92 3.09 2.11
N HIS A 273 29.61 2.79 2.15
CA HIS A 273 29.02 1.74 3.00
C HIS A 273 28.11 0.79 2.21
N PRO A 274 28.65 -0.01 1.26
CA PRO A 274 27.83 -0.72 0.26
C PRO A 274 27.02 -1.89 0.84
N VAL A 275 27.37 -2.47 1.99
CA VAL A 275 26.75 -3.71 2.49
C VAL A 275 25.58 -3.42 3.44
N LEU A 276 25.83 -2.66 4.50
CA LEU A 276 24.86 -2.33 5.56
C LEU A 276 24.46 -0.86 5.61
N GLY A 277 25.00 -0.02 4.71
CA GLY A 277 24.74 1.41 4.73
C GLY A 277 25.32 2.14 5.94
N ILE A 278 24.83 3.36 6.15
CA ILE A 278 25.23 4.22 7.28
C ILE A 278 24.41 3.99 8.54
N GLY A 279 23.39 3.15 8.47
CA GLY A 279 22.41 2.87 9.53
C GLY A 279 21.01 3.32 9.18
N SER A 280 20.01 2.53 9.58
CA SER A 280 18.60 2.79 9.35
C SER A 280 18.19 4.20 9.77
N ARG A 281 17.46 4.91 8.88
CA ARG A 281 16.89 6.24 9.10
C ARG A 281 17.91 7.35 9.43
N ARG A 282 19.19 7.13 9.11
CA ARG A 282 20.29 8.04 9.45
C ARG A 282 20.68 9.02 8.34
N PHE A 283 20.06 8.89 7.16
CA PHE A 283 20.37 9.76 6.02
C PHE A 283 20.35 11.26 6.39
N LYS A 284 19.31 11.70 7.10
CA LYS A 284 19.15 13.10 7.51
C LYS A 284 20.29 13.60 8.39
N GLU A 285 20.80 12.73 9.26
CA GLU A 285 21.83 13.05 10.24
C GLU A 285 23.21 13.19 9.58
N PHE A 286 23.54 12.27 8.66
CA PHE A 286 24.87 12.15 8.09
C PHE A 286 25.02 12.71 6.66
N SER A 287 23.94 13.23 6.03
CA SER A 287 23.99 13.68 4.63
C SER A 287 25.08 14.73 4.37
N GLN A 288 25.35 15.62 5.33
CA GLN A 288 26.37 16.66 5.22
C GLN A 288 27.83 16.14 5.33
N ASP A 289 28.05 14.93 5.87
CA ASP A 289 29.37 14.33 5.96
C ASP A 289 29.79 13.66 4.64
N TYR A 290 28.82 13.43 3.75
CA TYR A 290 29.01 12.76 2.45
C TYR A 290 28.83 13.66 1.24
N GLY A 291 28.55 14.95 1.44
CA GLY A 291 28.42 15.91 0.33
C GLY A 291 28.29 17.35 0.81
N GLU A 292 28.54 18.25 -0.10
CA GLU A 292 28.26 19.67 0.12
C GLU A 292 26.72 19.84 0.11
N ILE A 293 26.15 20.01 1.29
CA ILE A 293 24.72 20.22 1.48
C ILE A 293 24.49 21.68 1.87
N SER A 294 23.72 22.41 1.07
CA SER A 294 23.31 23.78 1.37
C SER A 294 22.58 23.85 2.72
N HIS A 295 22.63 24.98 3.39
CA HIS A 295 22.04 25.19 4.71
C HIS A 295 20.58 24.77 4.74
N ASP A 296 19.83 25.08 3.69
CA ASP A 296 18.40 24.79 3.57
C ASP A 296 18.07 23.31 3.38
N ASN A 297 19.06 22.48 2.98
CA ASN A 297 18.90 21.05 2.76
C ASN A 297 19.38 20.19 3.92
N ARG A 298 20.01 20.79 4.92
CA ARG A 298 20.44 20.06 6.12
C ARG A 298 19.25 19.44 6.85
N GLY A 299 19.39 18.19 7.23
CA GLY A 299 18.33 17.46 7.94
C GLY A 299 17.14 17.06 7.08
N LYS A 300 17.19 17.23 5.75
CA LYS A 300 16.15 16.73 4.84
C LYS A 300 16.42 15.29 4.42
N VAL A 301 15.34 14.61 4.03
CA VAL A 301 15.37 13.25 3.41
C VAL A 301 15.92 13.31 1.99
N ALA A 302 16.32 12.16 1.43
CA ALA A 302 16.81 12.07 0.06
C ALA A 302 15.76 12.43 -1.01
N HIS A 303 14.48 12.52 -0.66
CA HIS A 303 13.37 12.66 -1.60
C HIS A 303 13.38 11.61 -2.73
N ASN A 304 13.91 10.44 -2.42
CA ASN A 304 13.88 9.24 -3.24
C ASN A 304 14.02 8.03 -2.32
N THR A 305 12.95 7.28 -2.16
CA THR A 305 12.89 6.12 -1.26
C THR A 305 13.98 5.09 -1.55
N TYR A 306 14.24 4.83 -2.81
CA TYR A 306 15.18 3.79 -3.22
C TYR A 306 16.63 4.17 -2.90
N MET A 307 16.99 5.43 -3.14
CA MET A 307 18.30 5.95 -2.80
C MET A 307 18.50 6.04 -1.28
N GLU A 308 17.47 6.47 -0.55
CA GLU A 308 17.53 6.58 0.92
C GLU A 308 17.70 5.20 1.57
N VAL A 309 16.90 4.20 1.16
CA VAL A 309 17.05 2.83 1.67
C VAL A 309 18.44 2.27 1.35
N ALA A 310 18.95 2.49 0.13
CA ALA A 310 20.28 2.02 -0.25
C ALA A 310 21.40 2.73 0.53
N ALA A 311 21.27 4.02 0.82
CA ALA A 311 22.21 4.77 1.62
C ALA A 311 22.19 4.34 3.09
N ASP A 312 20.99 4.19 3.66
CA ASP A 312 20.77 3.83 5.06
C ASP A 312 21.20 2.38 5.36
N THR A 313 20.91 1.42 4.47
CA THR A 313 20.99 -0.02 4.77
C THR A 313 21.77 -0.85 3.75
N GLY A 314 22.44 -0.19 2.81
CA GLY A 314 23.26 -0.84 1.79
C GLY A 314 22.48 -1.81 0.90
N ILE A 315 23.22 -2.71 0.24
CA ILE A 315 22.64 -3.68 -0.70
C ILE A 315 21.74 -4.71 0.00
N LEU A 316 21.99 -5.03 1.27
CA LEU A 316 21.18 -6.01 2.01
C LEU A 316 19.78 -5.46 2.31
N GLY A 317 19.68 -4.23 2.80
CA GLY A 317 18.38 -3.60 3.06
C GLY A 317 17.67 -3.22 1.77
N PHE A 318 18.37 -2.63 0.81
CA PHE A 318 17.81 -2.34 -0.50
C PHE A 318 17.30 -3.61 -1.21
N GLY A 319 18.09 -4.69 -1.22
CA GLY A 319 17.71 -5.96 -1.81
C GLY A 319 16.46 -6.56 -1.15
N SER A 320 16.42 -6.62 0.19
CA SER A 320 15.26 -7.14 0.92
C SER A 320 13.99 -6.28 0.69
N PHE A 321 14.13 -4.95 0.63
CA PHE A 321 13.05 -4.04 0.29
C PHE A 321 12.52 -4.29 -1.14
N MET A 322 13.40 -4.39 -2.13
CA MET A 322 13.02 -4.68 -3.52
C MET A 322 12.38 -6.05 -3.67
N LEU A 323 12.85 -7.07 -2.94
CA LEU A 323 12.25 -8.41 -2.94
C LEU A 323 10.88 -8.42 -2.25
N MET A 324 10.67 -7.62 -1.20
CA MET A 324 9.34 -7.38 -0.62
C MET A 324 8.39 -6.78 -1.65
N LEU A 325 8.79 -5.69 -2.32
CA LEU A 325 7.98 -5.04 -3.36
C LEU A 325 7.70 -5.98 -4.54
N HIS A 326 8.71 -6.74 -4.99
CA HIS A 326 8.55 -7.74 -6.04
C HIS A 326 7.54 -8.82 -5.63
N GLY A 327 7.64 -9.32 -4.38
CA GLY A 327 6.69 -10.30 -3.84
C GLY A 327 5.26 -9.76 -3.81
N MET A 328 5.06 -8.52 -3.36
CA MET A 328 3.76 -7.87 -3.40
C MET A 328 3.23 -7.71 -4.83
N PHE A 329 4.05 -7.17 -5.72
CA PHE A 329 3.69 -6.93 -7.12
C PHE A 329 3.30 -8.21 -7.85
N ARG A 330 4.12 -9.25 -7.75
CA ARG A 330 3.84 -10.57 -8.33
C ARG A 330 2.52 -11.14 -7.83
N THR A 331 2.29 -11.04 -6.52
CA THR A 331 1.11 -11.55 -5.83
C THR A 331 -0.18 -10.92 -6.34
N VAL A 332 -0.21 -9.61 -6.57
CA VAL A 332 -1.42 -8.90 -7.03
C VAL A 332 -1.61 -8.94 -8.54
N ARG A 333 -0.52 -9.11 -9.31
CA ARG A 333 -0.58 -9.18 -10.77
C ARG A 333 -1.22 -10.48 -11.29
N GLU A 334 -1.02 -11.61 -10.62
CA GLU A 334 -1.52 -12.92 -11.01
C GLU A 334 -3.04 -13.08 -10.78
N VAL A 335 -3.85 -12.08 -11.17
CA VAL A 335 -5.31 -12.17 -11.14
C VAL A 335 -5.78 -13.10 -12.26
N ARG A 336 -6.27 -14.29 -11.92
CA ARG A 336 -6.86 -15.22 -12.89
C ARG A 336 -8.36 -14.93 -13.04
N PRO A 337 -8.90 -14.97 -14.28
CA PRO A 337 -10.35 -14.75 -14.52
C PRO A 337 -11.28 -15.70 -13.76
N GLY A 338 -10.80 -16.89 -13.36
CA GLY A 338 -11.54 -17.86 -12.58
C GLY A 338 -11.63 -17.55 -11.07
N ASP A 339 -10.80 -16.64 -10.55
CA ASP A 339 -10.81 -16.22 -9.13
C ASP A 339 -12.04 -15.33 -8.80
N ALA A 340 -12.94 -15.17 -9.76
CA ALA A 340 -13.88 -14.07 -9.89
C ALA A 340 -15.12 -14.10 -8.99
N ARG A 341 -15.44 -15.23 -8.34
CA ARG A 341 -16.74 -15.38 -7.68
C ARG A 341 -16.79 -14.94 -6.22
N ALA A 342 -15.65 -14.69 -5.59
CA ALA A 342 -15.65 -14.17 -4.23
C ALA A 342 -15.86 -12.64 -4.26
N GLU A 343 -17.05 -12.22 -3.83
CA GLU A 343 -17.55 -10.84 -3.74
C GLU A 343 -16.49 -9.76 -3.45
N GLY A 344 -15.97 -9.10 -4.50
CA GLY A 344 -15.08 -7.94 -4.39
C GLY A 344 -13.58 -8.24 -4.25
N LEU A 345 -13.12 -9.50 -4.29
CA LEU A 345 -11.69 -9.82 -4.22
C LEU A 345 -10.90 -9.31 -5.43
N ILE A 346 -11.51 -9.36 -6.62
CA ILE A 346 -10.87 -8.84 -7.84
C ILE A 346 -10.64 -7.34 -7.73
N GLU A 347 -11.66 -6.60 -7.30
CA GLU A 347 -11.58 -5.15 -7.13
C GLU A 347 -10.55 -4.77 -6.08
N ILE A 348 -10.46 -5.53 -4.97
CA ILE A 348 -9.44 -5.31 -3.94
C ILE A 348 -8.05 -5.57 -4.50
N ARG A 349 -7.82 -6.68 -5.21
CA ARG A 349 -6.53 -7.00 -5.84
C ARG A 349 -6.15 -5.96 -6.89
N LEU A 350 -7.09 -5.56 -7.74
CA LEU A 350 -6.86 -4.55 -8.77
C LEU A 350 -6.55 -3.18 -8.14
N ALA A 351 -7.30 -2.76 -7.12
CA ALA A 351 -7.02 -1.54 -6.39
C ALA A 351 -5.63 -1.59 -5.74
N THR A 352 -5.29 -2.71 -5.06
CA THR A 352 -3.97 -2.91 -4.45
C THR A 352 -2.84 -2.82 -5.48
N PHE A 353 -3.02 -3.42 -6.66
CA PHE A 353 -2.06 -3.34 -7.76
C PHE A 353 -1.84 -1.91 -8.24
N ILE A 354 -2.94 -1.16 -8.48
CA ILE A 354 -2.88 0.22 -8.95
C ILE A 354 -2.23 1.12 -7.90
N SER A 355 -2.66 1.03 -6.64
CA SER A 355 -2.07 1.79 -5.53
C SER A 355 -0.59 1.47 -5.33
N LEU A 356 -0.20 0.19 -5.45
CA LEU A 356 1.21 -0.23 -5.33
C LEU A 356 2.05 0.39 -6.45
N CYS A 357 1.60 0.33 -7.70
CA CYS A 357 2.30 0.96 -8.83
C CYS A 357 2.46 2.47 -8.64
N ALA A 358 1.39 3.14 -8.20
CA ALA A 358 1.40 4.58 -8.00
C ALA A 358 2.30 5.01 -6.83
N ILE A 359 2.28 4.28 -5.71
CA ILE A 359 3.16 4.53 -4.56
C ILE A 359 4.62 4.23 -4.91
N MET A 360 4.92 3.14 -5.61
CA MET A 360 6.28 2.85 -6.09
C MET A 360 6.80 3.96 -7.01
N PHE A 361 5.97 4.44 -7.93
CA PHE A 361 6.32 5.57 -8.80
C PHE A 361 6.53 6.86 -7.98
N ARG A 362 5.61 7.15 -7.07
CA ARG A 362 5.69 8.34 -6.21
C ARG A 362 6.95 8.33 -5.33
N SER A 363 7.40 7.16 -4.92
CA SER A 363 8.60 6.94 -4.10
C SER A 363 9.92 7.24 -4.83
N LEU A 364 9.90 7.43 -6.14
CA LEU A 364 11.03 8.03 -6.89
C LEU A 364 11.20 9.53 -6.58
N LEU A 365 10.15 10.17 -6.07
CA LEU A 365 10.07 11.61 -5.86
C LEU A 365 9.99 12.00 -4.38
N ASP A 366 9.92 11.00 -3.47
CA ASP A 366 9.84 11.19 -2.03
C ASP A 366 10.42 10.00 -1.26
N ALA A 367 10.76 10.19 0.02
CA ALA A 367 11.35 9.16 0.89
C ALA A 367 10.27 8.56 1.80
N LYS A 368 9.83 7.32 1.54
CA LYS A 368 8.67 6.69 2.16
C LYS A 368 8.84 5.22 2.54
N ALA A 369 10.07 4.69 2.55
CA ALA A 369 10.31 3.31 2.98
C ALA A 369 9.91 3.08 4.44
N TYR A 370 10.01 4.12 5.25
CA TYR A 370 9.73 4.13 6.69
C TYR A 370 8.31 4.62 7.01
N ASP A 371 7.43 4.64 5.99
CA ASP A 371 6.02 4.99 6.08
C ASP A 371 5.15 3.74 5.99
N TRP A 372 4.04 3.73 6.70
CA TRP A 372 3.12 2.60 6.83
C TRP A 372 2.38 2.21 5.54
N SER A 373 2.36 3.04 4.51
CA SER A 373 1.64 2.82 3.24
C SER A 373 2.02 1.50 2.58
N TYR A 374 3.32 1.17 2.52
CA TYR A 374 3.78 -0.09 1.97
C TYR A 374 3.29 -1.30 2.76
N TYR A 375 3.21 -1.18 4.07
CA TYR A 375 2.84 -2.29 4.97
C TYR A 375 1.34 -2.57 4.91
N VAL A 376 0.51 -1.54 4.73
CA VAL A 376 -0.92 -1.71 4.42
C VAL A 376 -1.11 -2.46 3.10
N LEU A 377 -0.40 -2.04 2.04
CA LEU A 377 -0.48 -2.69 0.75
C LEU A 377 0.05 -4.13 0.80
N ALA A 378 1.06 -4.43 1.63
CA ALA A 378 1.52 -5.80 1.87
C ALA A 378 0.41 -6.67 2.49
N VAL A 379 -0.30 -6.17 3.50
CA VAL A 379 -1.46 -6.86 4.09
C VAL A 379 -2.51 -7.17 3.03
N LEU A 380 -2.90 -6.17 2.23
CA LEU A 380 -3.92 -6.33 1.19
C LEU A 380 -3.49 -7.29 0.08
N ALA A 381 -2.22 -7.23 -0.35
CA ALA A 381 -1.66 -8.12 -1.35
C ALA A 381 -1.67 -9.58 -0.86
N ILE A 382 -1.11 -9.83 0.33
CA ILE A 382 -1.03 -11.15 0.93
C ILE A 382 -2.43 -11.73 1.16
N ALA A 383 -3.31 -10.98 1.84
CA ALA A 383 -4.63 -11.46 2.21
C ALA A 383 -5.50 -11.74 0.99
N SER A 384 -5.56 -10.82 0.02
CA SER A 384 -6.39 -10.98 -1.17
C SER A 384 -5.94 -12.16 -2.04
N SER A 385 -4.64 -12.41 -2.17
CA SER A 385 -4.10 -13.52 -2.94
C SER A 385 -4.43 -14.88 -2.32
N ILE A 386 -4.16 -15.02 -1.00
CA ILE A 386 -4.39 -16.29 -0.31
C ILE A 386 -5.89 -16.62 -0.25
N LEU A 387 -6.74 -15.61 -0.04
CA LEU A 387 -8.18 -15.81 -0.04
C LEU A 387 -8.71 -16.16 -1.44
N ALA A 388 -8.19 -15.56 -2.51
CA ALA A 388 -8.56 -15.91 -3.87
C ALA A 388 -8.19 -17.36 -4.21
N SER A 389 -6.98 -17.81 -3.82
CA SER A 389 -6.55 -19.19 -4.03
C SER A 389 -7.42 -20.21 -3.25
N ARG A 390 -7.87 -19.88 -2.05
CA ARG A 390 -8.80 -20.74 -1.27
C ARG A 390 -10.17 -20.86 -1.94
N CYS A 391 -10.72 -19.77 -2.46
CA CYS A 391 -12.00 -19.81 -3.19
C CYS A 391 -11.89 -20.70 -4.43
N ALA A 392 -10.83 -20.56 -5.22
CA ALA A 392 -10.62 -21.38 -6.42
C ALA A 392 -10.50 -22.87 -6.11
N HIS A 393 -9.79 -23.26 -5.04
CA HIS A 393 -9.68 -24.66 -4.63
C HIS A 393 -11.00 -25.21 -4.09
N GLY A 394 -11.76 -24.44 -3.31
CA GLY A 394 -13.07 -24.85 -2.80
C GLY A 394 -14.08 -25.11 -3.93
N GLU A 395 -14.09 -24.28 -4.97
CA GLU A 395 -14.93 -24.49 -6.16
C GLU A 395 -14.49 -25.72 -6.96
N ALA A 396 -13.19 -25.94 -7.14
CA ALA A 396 -12.68 -27.12 -7.83
C ALA A 396 -13.08 -28.44 -7.10
N THR A 397 -12.98 -28.46 -5.77
CA THR A 397 -13.39 -29.61 -4.96
C THR A 397 -14.89 -29.82 -5.02
N ALA A 398 -15.70 -28.76 -4.99
CA ALA A 398 -17.16 -28.85 -5.12
C ALA A 398 -17.60 -29.36 -6.51
N GLN A 399 -16.91 -28.92 -7.57
CA GLN A 399 -17.16 -29.40 -8.94
C GLN A 399 -16.79 -30.87 -9.12
N GLN A 400 -15.66 -31.31 -8.54
CA GLN A 400 -15.27 -32.72 -8.54
C GLN A 400 -16.27 -33.61 -7.77
N ALA A 401 -16.78 -33.11 -6.64
CA ALA A 401 -17.80 -33.83 -5.87
C ALA A 401 -19.17 -33.86 -6.56
N ALA A 402 -19.48 -32.86 -7.40
CA ALA A 402 -20.72 -32.78 -8.17
C ALA A 402 -20.65 -33.49 -9.54
N ALA A 403 -19.46 -33.87 -9.99
CA ALA A 403 -19.30 -34.64 -11.22
C ALA A 403 -19.94 -36.00 -11.04
N PRO A 404 -20.82 -36.47 -11.97
CA PRO A 404 -21.40 -37.79 -11.89
C PRO A 404 -20.27 -38.81 -11.78
N SER A 405 -20.32 -39.69 -10.75
CA SER A 405 -19.41 -40.82 -10.67
C SER A 405 -19.47 -41.56 -12.01
N GLU A 406 -18.35 -41.59 -12.74
CA GLU A 406 -18.29 -42.42 -13.94
C GLU A 406 -18.75 -43.81 -13.56
N ALA A 407 -19.87 -44.24 -14.16
CA ALA A 407 -20.37 -45.58 -13.94
C ALA A 407 -19.22 -46.56 -14.24
N PRO A 408 -18.99 -47.57 -13.38
CA PRO A 408 -17.90 -48.51 -13.62
C PRO A 408 -18.03 -49.08 -15.02
N PRO A 409 -16.94 -49.28 -15.77
CA PRO A 409 -16.99 -49.75 -17.14
C PRO A 409 -17.83 -51.00 -17.18
N ARG A 410 -18.92 -50.98 -17.97
CA ARG A 410 -19.77 -52.16 -18.18
C ARG A 410 -18.84 -53.27 -18.65
N ARG A 411 -18.73 -54.32 -17.81
CA ARG A 411 -18.03 -55.55 -18.20
C ARG A 411 -18.63 -56.02 -19.53
N PRO A 412 -17.79 -56.33 -20.54
CA PRO A 412 -18.31 -56.83 -21.82
C PRO A 412 -19.13 -58.07 -21.54
N ALA A 413 -20.36 -58.10 -22.04
CA ALA A 413 -21.22 -59.26 -21.95
C ALA A 413 -20.51 -60.46 -22.58
N VAL A 414 -20.24 -61.48 -21.78
CA VAL A 414 -19.68 -62.74 -22.28
C VAL A 414 -20.77 -63.37 -23.18
N SER A 415 -20.53 -63.35 -24.49
CA SER A 415 -21.40 -63.99 -25.45
C SER A 415 -21.42 -65.52 -25.18
N ALA A 416 -22.53 -66.01 -24.67
CA ALA A 416 -22.76 -67.45 -24.59
C ALA A 416 -22.78 -68.01 -26.01
N ARG A 417 -21.80 -68.82 -26.39
CA ARG A 417 -21.82 -69.63 -27.61
C ARG A 417 -22.88 -70.66 -27.43
N PRO A 418 -23.77 -70.89 -28.43
CA PRO A 418 -24.71 -71.98 -28.36
C PRO A 418 -23.97 -73.33 -28.47
N MET A 419 -24.25 -74.28 -27.56
CA MET A 419 -23.80 -75.65 -27.64
C MET A 419 -24.60 -76.38 -28.77
N VAL A 420 -23.86 -76.73 -29.81
CA VAL A 420 -24.44 -77.63 -30.84
C VAL A 420 -24.42 -79.05 -30.33
N TYR A 421 -25.64 -79.60 -30.06
CA TYR A 421 -25.84 -81.01 -29.75
C TYR A 421 -25.78 -81.79 -31.02
N ARG A 422 -24.76 -82.64 -31.20
CA ARG A 422 -24.70 -83.66 -32.22
C ARG A 422 -25.38 -84.91 -31.70
N GLN A 423 -26.59 -85.33 -32.26
CA GLN A 423 -27.16 -86.63 -32.11
C GLN A 423 -26.40 -87.70 -32.95
N ARG A 424 -26.13 -88.85 -32.35
CA ARG A 424 -26.06 -90.14 -32.95
C ARG A 424 -27.17 -91.02 -32.33
#